data_9a320488f9f7bc91968cf8d3e31ae465
#
_entry.id   9a320488f9f7bc91968cf8d3e31ae465
#
_cell.length_a   1.000
_cell.length_b   1.000
_cell.length_c   1.000
_cell.angle_alpha   90.00
_cell.angle_beta   90.00
_cell.angle_gamma   90.00
#
_symmetry.space_group_name_H-M   'P 1'
#
loop_
_entity.id
_entity.type
_entity.pdbx_description
1 polymer ?
#
loop_
_entity_poly.entity_id
_entity_poly.type
_entity_poly.pdbx_seq_one_letter_code
_entity_poly.pdbx_strand_id
1 'polypeptide(L)'
;MTTINLDDDMRATLRKLRLSTFADIFFDLAAADDANTALPEEIFLKAVEETAAKRRQTNIVKAIAQAKFRYPGATLAELINPDERRLNLRQLKRLAATPWRDEPSNVHVLAPTGAGKTYIACAIGIAACQAEYSVAYYRLDQLVDELAAFPPADERYVAKMR
;
A
#
# COMPACT_ATOMS: atom_id res chain seq x y z
N MET A 1 23.72 -33.45 3.17
CA MET A 1 22.82 -32.31 2.84
C MET A 1 22.03 -32.67 1.61
N THR A 2 20.74 -32.96 1.73
CA THR A 2 19.88 -33.28 0.59
C THR A 2 19.39 -31.97 0.02
N THR A 3 20.05 -31.51 -1.04
CA THR A 3 19.56 -30.35 -1.81
C THR A 3 18.29 -30.79 -2.53
N ILE A 4 17.13 -30.32 -2.04
CA ILE A 4 15.85 -30.56 -2.74
C ILE A 4 15.88 -29.72 -4.00
N ASN A 5 16.15 -30.36 -5.13
CA ASN A 5 16.07 -29.71 -6.43
C ASN A 5 14.62 -29.83 -6.92
N LEU A 6 13.91 -28.71 -6.96
CA LEU A 6 12.57 -28.63 -7.55
C LEU A 6 12.69 -28.83 -9.06
N ASP A 7 12.00 -29.85 -9.57
CA ASP A 7 11.84 -30.02 -11.01
C ASP A 7 10.96 -28.91 -11.62
N ASP A 8 10.99 -28.80 -12.94
CA ASP A 8 10.25 -27.76 -13.66
C ASP A 8 8.73 -27.90 -13.52
N ASP A 9 8.22 -29.13 -13.37
CA ASP A 9 6.80 -29.41 -13.17
C ASP A 9 6.34 -28.93 -11.79
N MET A 10 7.14 -29.16 -10.75
CA MET A 10 6.84 -28.67 -9.41
C MET A 10 6.88 -27.14 -9.37
N ARG A 11 7.88 -26.50 -10.01
CA ARG A 11 7.95 -25.05 -10.15
C ARG A 11 6.73 -24.48 -10.87
N ALA A 12 6.25 -25.13 -11.94
CA ALA A 12 5.04 -24.76 -12.66
C ALA A 12 3.79 -24.87 -11.77
N THR A 13 3.72 -25.94 -10.97
CA THR A 13 2.63 -26.16 -10.01
C THR A 13 2.61 -25.06 -8.93
N LEU A 14 3.76 -24.73 -8.34
CA LEU A 14 3.88 -23.66 -7.34
C LEU A 14 3.49 -22.28 -7.91
N ARG A 15 3.80 -22.01 -9.19
CA ARG A 15 3.34 -20.77 -9.87
C ARG A 15 1.82 -20.74 -10.01
N LYS A 16 1.19 -21.86 -10.44
CA LYS A 16 -0.28 -21.96 -10.54
C LYS A 16 -0.96 -21.74 -9.20
N LEU A 17 -0.39 -22.24 -8.12
CA LEU A 17 -0.86 -22.06 -6.75
C LEU A 17 -0.49 -20.69 -6.15
N ARG A 18 0.24 -19.85 -6.88
CA ARG A 18 0.77 -18.56 -6.40
C ARG A 18 1.67 -18.69 -5.15
N LEU A 19 2.38 -19.80 -5.06
CA LEU A 19 3.30 -20.12 -3.96
C LEU A 19 4.78 -19.98 -4.33
N SER A 20 5.13 -19.49 -5.52
CA SER A 20 6.52 -19.34 -5.95
C SER A 20 7.37 -18.55 -4.96
N THR A 21 6.88 -17.37 -4.54
CA THR A 21 7.60 -16.51 -3.58
C THR A 21 7.81 -17.21 -2.23
N PHE A 22 6.82 -17.96 -1.77
CA PHE A 22 6.95 -18.77 -0.54
C PHE A 22 8.00 -19.87 -0.72
N ALA A 23 7.96 -20.57 -1.82
CA ALA A 23 8.91 -21.65 -2.10
C ALA A 23 10.35 -21.11 -2.18
N ASP A 24 10.57 -20.00 -2.90
CA ASP A 24 11.89 -19.37 -3.00
C ASP A 24 12.42 -19.02 -1.60
N ILE A 25 11.62 -18.34 -0.78
CA ILE A 25 12.00 -17.95 0.60
C ILE A 25 12.23 -19.19 1.47
N PHE A 26 11.36 -20.19 1.41
CA PHE A 26 11.48 -21.40 2.20
C PHE A 26 12.79 -22.17 1.89
N PHE A 27 13.12 -22.31 0.60
CA PHE A 27 14.34 -23.00 0.20
C PHE A 27 15.59 -22.19 0.53
N ASP A 28 15.54 -20.85 0.42
CA ASP A 28 16.65 -19.98 0.84
C ASP A 28 16.90 -20.14 2.34
N LEU A 29 15.85 -20.11 3.17
CA LEU A 29 15.96 -20.31 4.62
C LEU A 29 16.45 -21.71 4.98
N ALA A 30 15.98 -22.76 4.28
CA ALA A 30 16.39 -24.13 4.51
C ALA A 30 17.83 -24.43 4.07
N ALA A 31 18.38 -23.62 3.14
CA ALA A 31 19.76 -23.72 2.69
C ALA A 31 20.76 -22.89 3.50
N ALA A 32 20.27 -21.99 4.38
CA ALA A 32 21.11 -21.16 5.21
C ALA A 32 21.88 -21.98 6.25
N ASP A 33 23.08 -21.53 6.63
CA ASP A 33 23.96 -22.24 7.58
C ASP A 33 23.31 -22.47 8.96
N ASP A 34 22.43 -21.57 9.37
CA ASP A 34 21.65 -21.65 10.62
C ASP A 34 20.52 -22.69 10.58
N ALA A 35 20.17 -23.21 9.40
CA ALA A 35 19.09 -24.20 9.25
C ALA A 35 19.39 -25.55 9.94
N ASN A 36 20.64 -25.86 10.21
CA ASN A 36 21.02 -27.10 10.92
C ASN A 36 20.62 -27.12 12.41
N THR A 37 20.29 -25.96 12.99
CA THR A 37 19.87 -25.82 14.39
C THR A 37 18.39 -25.48 14.53
N ALA A 38 17.74 -24.96 13.48
CA ALA A 38 16.34 -24.60 13.48
C ALA A 38 15.44 -25.84 13.22
N LEU A 39 14.28 -25.87 13.88
CA LEU A 39 13.28 -26.89 13.59
C LEU A 39 12.61 -26.60 12.22
N PRO A 40 12.24 -27.67 11.45
CA PRO A 40 11.57 -27.48 10.17
C PRO A 40 10.31 -26.62 10.24
N GLU A 41 9.58 -26.70 11.36
CA GLU A 41 8.39 -25.90 11.63
C GLU A 41 8.72 -24.42 11.78
N GLU A 42 9.84 -24.07 12.39
CA GLU A 42 10.30 -22.70 12.55
C GLU A 42 10.67 -22.07 11.20
N ILE A 43 11.36 -22.83 10.35
CA ILE A 43 11.71 -22.43 8.99
C ILE A 43 10.43 -22.19 8.16
N PHE A 44 9.44 -23.09 8.28
CA PHE A 44 8.16 -22.95 7.59
C PHE A 44 7.42 -21.69 8.04
N LEU A 45 7.27 -21.47 9.35
CA LEU A 45 6.57 -20.29 9.89
C LEU A 45 7.27 -18.99 9.47
N LYS A 46 8.59 -18.94 9.53
CA LYS A 46 9.37 -17.80 9.07
C LYS A 46 9.17 -17.54 7.59
N ALA A 47 9.14 -18.56 6.74
CA ALA A 47 8.87 -18.42 5.31
C ALA A 47 7.46 -17.89 5.05
N VAL A 48 6.45 -18.29 5.83
CA VAL A 48 5.08 -17.76 5.76
C VAL A 48 5.06 -16.27 6.10
N GLU A 49 5.69 -15.88 7.22
CA GLU A 49 5.75 -14.49 7.67
C GLU A 49 6.45 -13.58 6.65
N GLU A 50 7.62 -13.99 6.15
CA GLU A 50 8.36 -13.23 5.15
C GLU A 50 7.59 -13.11 3.82
N THR A 51 6.90 -14.19 3.40
CA THR A 51 6.05 -14.18 2.22
C THR A 51 4.89 -13.20 2.38
N ALA A 52 4.23 -13.21 3.54
CA ALA A 52 3.14 -12.30 3.86
C ALA A 52 3.61 -10.84 3.85
N ALA A 53 4.75 -10.56 4.50
CA ALA A 53 5.36 -9.23 4.51
C ALA A 53 5.72 -8.74 3.09
N LYS A 54 6.33 -9.58 2.26
CA LYS A 54 6.67 -9.26 0.87
C LYS A 54 5.45 -8.99 0.00
N ARG A 55 4.39 -9.78 0.16
CA ARG A 55 3.10 -9.56 -0.53
C ARG A 55 2.45 -8.26 -0.09
N ARG A 56 2.42 -8.00 1.22
CA ARG A 56 1.90 -6.75 1.78
C ARG A 56 2.64 -5.54 1.19
N GLN A 57 3.96 -5.54 1.21
CA GLN A 57 4.78 -4.48 0.64
C GLN A 57 4.49 -4.27 -0.85
N THR A 58 4.39 -5.35 -1.62
CA THR A 58 4.06 -5.28 -3.04
C THR A 58 2.67 -4.67 -3.27
N ASN A 59 1.69 -5.03 -2.46
CA ASN A 59 0.32 -4.49 -2.56
C ASN A 59 0.28 -3.01 -2.21
N ILE A 60 1.02 -2.56 -1.18
CA ILE A 60 1.14 -1.15 -0.82
C ILE A 60 1.73 -0.34 -1.98
N VAL A 61 2.85 -0.81 -2.57
CA VAL A 61 3.46 -0.13 -3.73
C VAL A 61 2.49 -0.03 -4.90
N LYS A 62 1.75 -1.10 -5.20
CA LYS A 62 0.73 -1.10 -6.25
C LYS A 62 -0.42 -0.13 -5.92
N ALA A 63 -0.90 -0.11 -4.69
CA ALA A 63 -1.96 0.79 -4.26
C ALA A 63 -1.55 2.26 -4.41
N ILE A 64 -0.34 2.63 -3.99
CA ILE A 64 0.21 3.99 -4.16
C ILE A 64 0.29 4.36 -5.65
N ALA A 65 0.78 3.46 -6.50
CA ALA A 65 0.87 3.70 -7.93
C ALA A 65 -0.51 3.86 -8.59
N GLN A 66 -1.49 3.04 -8.20
CA GLN A 66 -2.86 3.09 -8.72
C GLN A 66 -3.62 4.34 -8.26
N ALA A 67 -3.33 4.85 -7.07
CA ALA A 67 -3.93 6.07 -6.54
C ALA A 67 -3.57 7.33 -7.35
N LYS A 68 -2.49 7.31 -8.14
CA LYS A 68 -2.04 8.43 -9.00
C LYS A 68 -1.79 9.73 -8.24
N PHE A 69 -1.25 9.64 -7.04
CA PHE A 69 -0.92 10.82 -6.24
C PHE A 69 -0.03 11.80 -7.00
N ARG A 70 -0.29 13.12 -6.82
CA ARG A 70 0.61 14.16 -7.35
C ARG A 70 2.01 14.09 -6.74
N TYR A 71 2.11 13.67 -5.48
CA TYR A 71 3.36 13.48 -4.74
C TYR A 71 3.40 12.05 -4.18
N PRO A 72 3.84 11.05 -4.96
CA PRO A 72 3.79 9.64 -4.56
C PRO A 72 4.78 9.28 -3.45
N GLY A 73 5.75 10.15 -3.15
CA GLY A 73 6.69 9.99 -2.02
C GLY A 73 6.36 10.89 -0.82
N ALA A 74 5.20 11.53 -0.77
CA ALA A 74 4.88 12.45 0.31
C ALA A 74 4.76 11.71 1.65
N THR A 75 5.41 12.24 2.69
CA THR A 75 5.32 11.72 4.06
C THR A 75 5.07 12.88 5.05
N LEU A 76 4.38 12.59 6.16
CA LEU A 76 4.20 13.57 7.22
C LEU A 76 5.51 13.87 7.97
N ALA A 77 6.50 12.99 7.89
CA ALA A 77 7.80 13.17 8.52
C ALA A 77 8.67 14.23 7.80
N GLU A 78 8.47 14.36 6.49
CA GLU A 78 9.24 15.29 5.65
C GLU A 78 8.57 16.67 5.47
N LEU A 79 7.57 16.98 6.29
CA LEU A 79 6.96 18.31 6.29
C LEU A 79 7.98 19.37 6.72
N ILE A 80 8.32 20.28 5.80
CA ILE A 80 9.29 21.36 6.03
C ILE A 80 8.61 22.46 6.87
N ASN A 81 9.30 22.89 7.94
CA ASN A 81 8.90 24.00 8.82
C ASN A 81 7.42 23.92 9.29
N PRO A 82 7.00 22.81 9.91
CA PRO A 82 5.60 22.65 10.31
C PRO A 82 5.16 23.71 11.32
N ASP A 83 6.03 24.12 12.22
CA ASP A 83 5.74 25.11 13.27
C ASP A 83 5.53 26.52 12.69
N GLU A 84 6.38 26.95 11.75
CA GLU A 84 6.23 28.23 11.04
C GLU A 84 4.93 28.29 10.24
N ARG A 85 4.49 27.13 9.72
CA ARG A 85 3.22 26.99 8.99
C ARG A 85 2.01 26.82 9.90
N ARG A 86 2.20 26.81 11.21
CA ARG A 86 1.16 26.53 12.22
C ARG A 86 0.42 25.21 11.96
N LEU A 87 1.15 24.18 11.49
CA LEU A 87 0.59 22.87 11.25
C LEU A 87 0.55 22.06 12.55
N ASN A 88 -0.61 21.57 12.91
CA ASN A 88 -0.75 20.67 14.05
C ASN A 88 -0.36 19.23 13.64
N LEU A 89 0.93 18.90 13.75
CA LEU A 89 1.45 17.57 13.40
C LEU A 89 0.76 16.43 14.17
N ARG A 90 0.38 16.66 15.43
CA ARG A 90 -0.35 15.65 16.21
C ARG A 90 -1.69 15.34 15.57
N GLN A 91 -2.42 16.36 15.14
CA GLN A 91 -3.70 16.19 14.44
C GLN A 91 -3.51 15.47 13.10
N LEU A 92 -2.49 15.85 12.31
CA LEU A 92 -2.20 15.20 11.03
C LEU A 92 -1.83 13.72 11.20
N LYS A 93 -1.01 13.39 12.20
CA LYS A 93 -0.67 12.00 12.54
C LYS A 93 -1.90 11.19 12.97
N ARG A 94 -2.81 11.80 13.75
CA ARG A 94 -4.09 11.14 14.11
C ARG A 94 -4.94 10.86 12.87
N LEU A 95 -5.08 11.82 11.96
CA LEU A 95 -5.79 11.63 10.70
C LEU A 95 -5.18 10.52 9.86
N ALA A 96 -3.86 10.47 9.74
CA ALA A 96 -3.16 9.41 9.00
C ALA A 96 -3.34 8.01 9.62
N ALA A 97 -3.57 7.94 10.94
CA ALA A 97 -3.80 6.69 11.68
C ALA A 97 -5.30 6.37 11.88
N THR A 98 -6.21 7.16 11.31
CA THR A 98 -7.66 6.95 11.47
C THR A 98 -8.08 5.62 10.86
N PRO A 99 -8.88 4.80 11.57
CA PRO A 99 -9.47 3.59 11.01
C PRO A 99 -10.67 3.95 10.11
N TRP A 100 -10.40 4.45 8.93
CA TRP A 100 -11.40 4.99 7.98
C TRP A 100 -12.57 4.05 7.69
N ARG A 101 -12.36 2.74 7.84
CA ARG A 101 -13.41 1.73 7.63
C ARG A 101 -14.43 1.72 8.76
N ASP A 102 -13.95 1.90 9.98
CA ASP A 102 -14.78 1.82 11.20
C ASP A 102 -15.33 3.21 11.56
N GLU A 103 -14.58 4.26 11.25
CA GLU A 103 -14.92 5.66 11.51
C GLU A 103 -14.89 6.47 10.21
N PRO A 104 -15.82 6.25 9.27
CA PRO A 104 -15.85 7.01 8.02
C PRO A 104 -16.13 8.49 8.30
N SER A 105 -15.25 9.36 7.82
CA SER A 105 -15.35 10.80 8.03
C SER A 105 -14.83 11.60 6.85
N ASN A 106 -15.32 12.83 6.70
CA ASN A 106 -14.81 13.77 5.72
C ASN A 106 -13.73 14.66 6.34
N VAL A 107 -12.65 14.88 5.60
CA VAL A 107 -11.57 15.77 6.01
C VAL A 107 -11.50 16.96 5.06
N HIS A 108 -11.65 18.15 5.59
CA HIS A 108 -11.50 19.40 4.85
C HIS A 108 -10.20 20.10 5.26
N VAL A 109 -9.30 20.33 4.28
CA VAL A 109 -8.04 21.05 4.52
C VAL A 109 -8.16 22.45 3.95
N LEU A 110 -8.31 23.43 4.83
CA LEU A 110 -8.45 24.85 4.50
C LEU A 110 -7.14 25.59 4.83
N ALA A 111 -6.55 26.23 3.83
CA ALA A 111 -5.32 27.01 3.99
C ALA A 111 -5.09 27.88 2.74
N PRO A 112 -4.27 28.94 2.81
CA PRO A 112 -3.89 29.75 1.65
C PRO A 112 -3.23 28.92 0.54
N THR A 113 -3.19 29.49 -0.68
CA THR A 113 -2.46 28.90 -1.80
C THR A 113 -0.96 28.79 -1.44
N GLY A 114 -0.31 27.70 -1.83
CA GLY A 114 1.09 27.44 -1.50
C GLY A 114 1.34 26.83 -0.10
N ALA A 115 0.34 26.75 0.78
CA ALA A 115 0.50 26.21 2.15
C ALA A 115 0.75 24.68 2.22
N GLY A 116 0.85 23.98 1.10
CA GLY A 116 1.16 22.53 1.08
C GLY A 116 -0.05 21.61 1.25
N LYS A 117 -1.30 22.09 1.06
CA LYS A 117 -2.54 21.28 1.19
C LYS A 117 -2.48 19.97 0.41
N THR A 118 -2.07 20.06 -0.85
CA THR A 118 -1.97 18.89 -1.73
C THR A 118 -0.94 17.88 -1.25
N TYR A 119 0.20 18.34 -0.74
CA TYR A 119 1.23 17.48 -0.16
C TYR A 119 0.69 16.73 1.07
N ILE A 120 0.02 17.45 1.98
CA ILE A 120 -0.60 16.85 3.18
C ILE A 120 -1.65 15.82 2.79
N ALA A 121 -2.52 16.13 1.81
CA ALA A 121 -3.53 15.20 1.32
C ALA A 121 -2.89 13.92 0.73
N CYS A 122 -1.82 14.06 -0.07
CA CYS A 122 -1.07 12.92 -0.58
C CYS A 122 -0.42 12.11 0.55
N ALA A 123 0.18 12.76 1.55
CA ALA A 123 0.81 12.07 2.67
C ALA A 123 -0.19 11.25 3.51
N ILE A 124 -1.39 11.80 3.76
CA ILE A 124 -2.48 11.07 4.44
C ILE A 124 -2.96 9.91 3.58
N GLY A 125 -3.15 10.11 2.26
CA GLY A 125 -3.56 9.05 1.33
C GLY A 125 -2.55 7.92 1.24
N ILE A 126 -1.24 8.24 1.24
CA ILE A 126 -0.17 7.23 1.26
C ILE A 126 -0.18 6.45 2.58
N ALA A 127 -0.38 7.13 3.72
CA ALA A 127 -0.52 6.46 5.01
C ALA A 127 -1.73 5.51 5.02
N ALA A 128 -2.84 5.89 4.38
CA ALA A 128 -4.00 5.00 4.20
C ALA A 128 -3.66 3.79 3.32
N CYS A 129 -2.90 3.96 2.22
CA CYS A 129 -2.40 2.82 1.42
C CYS A 129 -1.50 1.88 2.25
N GLN A 130 -0.66 2.43 3.13
CA GLN A 130 0.20 1.65 4.04
C GLN A 130 -0.63 0.87 5.08
N ALA A 131 -1.80 1.40 5.44
CA ALA A 131 -2.81 0.72 6.25
C ALA A 131 -3.74 -0.20 5.44
N GLU A 132 -3.37 -0.51 4.19
CA GLU A 132 -4.08 -1.42 3.28
C GLU A 132 -5.47 -0.95 2.83
N TYR A 133 -5.71 0.37 2.86
CA TYR A 133 -6.90 0.95 2.25
C TYR A 133 -6.71 1.16 0.75
N SER A 134 -7.80 1.01 0.00
CA SER A 134 -7.86 1.45 -1.40
C SER A 134 -8.08 2.96 -1.44
N VAL A 135 -7.19 3.69 -2.11
CA VAL A 135 -7.22 5.14 -2.19
C VAL A 135 -7.23 5.59 -3.65
N ALA A 136 -8.04 6.58 -3.96
CA ALA A 136 -8.03 7.26 -5.25
C ALA A 136 -7.77 8.75 -5.04
N TYR A 137 -6.85 9.32 -5.80
CA TYR A 137 -6.55 10.75 -5.80
C TYR A 137 -7.07 11.38 -7.09
N TYR A 138 -7.85 12.43 -6.96
CA TYR A 138 -8.36 13.20 -8.10
C TYR A 138 -8.11 14.69 -7.89
N ARG A 139 -7.82 15.38 -8.99
CA ARG A 139 -8.04 16.81 -9.08
C ARG A 139 -9.51 17.03 -9.49
N LEU A 140 -10.15 18.03 -8.91
CA LEU A 140 -11.57 18.28 -9.16
C LEU A 140 -11.87 18.52 -10.65
N ASP A 141 -11.02 19.32 -11.32
CA ASP A 141 -11.13 19.57 -12.76
C ASP A 141 -11.11 18.27 -13.57
N GLN A 142 -10.12 17.41 -13.32
CA GLN A 142 -9.99 16.11 -14.00
C GLN A 142 -11.16 15.17 -13.69
N LEU A 143 -11.60 15.13 -12.43
CA LEU A 143 -12.75 14.30 -12.06
C LEU A 143 -14.02 14.74 -12.77
N VAL A 144 -14.27 16.06 -12.87
CA VAL A 144 -15.42 16.60 -13.58
C VAL A 144 -15.36 16.26 -15.07
N ASP A 145 -14.19 16.41 -15.71
CA ASP A 145 -14.00 16.06 -17.12
C ASP A 145 -14.24 14.57 -17.39
N GLU A 146 -13.71 13.72 -16.51
CA GLU A 146 -13.89 12.27 -16.61
C GLU A 146 -15.35 11.85 -16.40
N LEU A 147 -16.09 12.51 -15.49
CA LEU A 147 -17.51 12.24 -15.27
C LEU A 147 -18.37 12.76 -16.40
N ALA A 148 -18.04 13.93 -16.95
CA ALA A 148 -18.76 14.52 -18.10
C ALA A 148 -18.65 13.69 -19.38
N ALA A 149 -17.62 12.84 -19.49
CA ALA A 149 -17.45 11.92 -20.61
C ALA A 149 -18.49 10.77 -20.64
N PHE A 150 -19.23 10.55 -19.55
CA PHE A 150 -20.21 9.47 -19.45
C PHE A 150 -21.60 10.02 -19.10
N PRO A 151 -22.68 9.51 -19.74
CA PRO A 151 -24.04 9.81 -19.30
C PRO A 151 -24.26 9.33 -17.85
N PRO A 152 -25.11 10.03 -17.06
CA PRO A 152 -25.37 9.64 -15.65
C PRO A 152 -25.93 8.21 -15.46
N ALA A 153 -26.55 7.65 -16.51
CA ALA A 153 -27.07 6.28 -16.52
C ALA A 153 -26.01 5.22 -16.88
N ASP A 154 -24.78 5.62 -17.24
CA ASP A 154 -23.71 4.69 -17.59
C ASP A 154 -23.17 4.00 -16.32
N GLU A 155 -23.00 2.68 -16.37
CA GLU A 155 -22.45 1.92 -15.24
C GLU A 155 -21.07 2.41 -14.79
N ARG A 156 -20.26 2.93 -15.71
CA ARG A 156 -18.94 3.51 -15.43
C ARG A 156 -19.04 4.80 -14.63
N TYR A 157 -20.07 5.64 -14.89
CA TYR A 157 -20.37 6.82 -14.08
C TYR A 157 -20.74 6.41 -12.65
N VAL A 158 -21.66 5.45 -12.51
CA VAL A 158 -22.12 4.95 -11.21
C VAL A 158 -21.00 4.28 -10.42
N ALA A 159 -20.14 3.48 -11.08
CA ALA A 159 -19.00 2.83 -10.44
C ALA A 159 -17.96 3.83 -9.92
N LYS A 160 -17.83 4.99 -10.56
CA LYS A 160 -16.86 6.03 -10.16
C LYS A 160 -17.37 6.93 -9.02
N MET A 161 -18.71 6.97 -8.83
CA MET A 161 -19.38 7.74 -7.77
C MET A 161 -19.54 6.94 -6.45
N ARG A 162 -19.27 5.64 -6.46
CA ARG A 162 -19.23 4.76 -5.29
C ARG A 162 -17.84 4.67 -4.71
#